data_9494f906f8d0739161fec235973eac17
#
_entry.id   9494f906f8d0739161fec235973eac17
#
_cell.length_a   1.000
_cell.length_b   1.000
_cell.length_c   1.000
_cell.angle_alpha   90.00
_cell.angle_beta   90.00
_cell.angle_gamma   90.00
#
_symmetry.space_group_name_H-M   'P 1'
#
loop_
_entity.id
_entity.type
_entity.pdbx_description
1 polymer ?
#
loop_
_entity_poly.entity_id
_entity_poly.type
_entity_poly.pdbx_seq_one_letter_code
_entity_poly.pdbx_strand_id
1 'polypeptide(L)'
;DLAHALCKQMQAECTFTNHAFDSLIPALKFKKYDAVISGMDITPERSKQVAFTDPYYANSALVIAKKDAFHSFDDLKGKRIGMENGTTHQKYLQDKHPEVKTVAYDSYQNAIIDLKNGRIDGVFGDTAVVNEWLKTNPQLGAA
;
A
#
# COMPACT_ATOMS: atom_id res chain seq x y z
N ASP A 1 10.06 -14.68 7.06
CA ASP A 1 10.00 -13.28 6.67
C ASP A 1 10.62 -12.36 7.72
N LEU A 2 10.59 -11.04 7.49
CA LEU A 2 11.22 -10.06 8.38
C LEU A 2 10.62 -10.09 9.79
N ALA A 3 9.30 -10.19 9.91
CA ALA A 3 8.63 -10.22 11.22
C ALA A 3 9.06 -11.43 12.05
N HIS A 4 9.14 -12.60 11.43
CA HIS A 4 9.63 -13.83 12.10
C HIS A 4 11.09 -13.68 12.52
N ALA A 5 11.94 -13.09 11.67
CA ALA A 5 13.34 -12.86 11.99
C ALA A 5 13.52 -11.92 13.18
N LEU A 6 12.73 -10.82 13.21
CA LEU A 6 12.75 -9.88 14.33
C LEU A 6 12.30 -10.51 15.63
N CYS A 7 11.25 -11.33 15.62
CA CYS A 7 10.75 -12.03 16.80
C CYS A 7 11.78 -13.02 17.34
N LYS A 8 12.46 -13.74 16.45
CA LYS A 8 13.54 -14.64 16.82
C LYS A 8 14.70 -13.88 17.49
N GLN A 9 15.09 -12.74 16.92
CA GLN A 9 16.18 -11.92 17.47
C GLN A 9 15.82 -11.34 18.85
N MET A 10 14.57 -10.98 19.07
CA MET A 10 14.08 -10.51 20.37
C MET A 10 13.84 -11.64 21.37
N GLN A 11 13.99 -12.90 20.97
CA GLN A 11 13.69 -14.08 21.78
C GLN A 11 12.24 -14.06 22.30
N ALA A 12 11.32 -13.62 21.44
CA ALA A 12 9.90 -13.47 21.74
C ALA A 12 9.06 -14.46 20.94
N GLU A 13 8.03 -15.01 21.58
CA GLU A 13 6.96 -15.72 20.89
C GLU A 13 5.99 -14.70 20.30
N CYS A 14 5.81 -14.73 18.98
CA CYS A 14 4.95 -13.78 18.30
C CYS A 14 3.78 -14.49 17.66
N THR A 15 2.59 -13.90 17.80
CA THR A 15 1.40 -14.27 17.05
C THR A 15 1.07 -13.16 16.08
N PHE A 16 0.63 -13.52 14.88
CA PHE A 16 0.38 -12.57 13.80
C PHE A 16 -1.10 -12.55 13.43
N THR A 17 -1.65 -11.35 13.28
CA THR A 17 -3.03 -11.16 12.84
C THR A 17 -3.03 -10.18 11.67
N ASN A 18 -3.74 -10.54 10.60
CA ASN A 18 -3.88 -9.68 9.43
C ASN A 18 -5.11 -8.79 9.57
N HIS A 19 -4.93 -7.49 9.33
CA HIS A 19 -6.01 -6.51 9.37
C HIS A 19 -5.90 -5.55 8.19
N ALA A 20 -7.02 -4.90 7.85
CA ALA A 20 -7.01 -3.83 6.87
C ALA A 20 -6.06 -2.71 7.31
N PHE A 21 -5.30 -2.16 6.37
CA PHE A 21 -4.24 -1.19 6.65
C PHE A 21 -4.75 0.03 7.45
N ASP A 22 -5.91 0.55 7.09
CA ASP A 22 -6.49 1.73 7.73
C ASP A 22 -6.93 1.49 9.19
N SER A 23 -7.08 0.23 9.60
CA SER A 23 -7.47 -0.14 10.97
C SER A 23 -6.27 -0.44 11.89
N LEU A 24 -5.04 -0.48 11.37
CA LEU A 24 -3.88 -0.89 12.15
C LEU A 24 -3.56 0.07 13.30
N ILE A 25 -3.48 1.37 13.03
CA ILE A 25 -3.19 2.37 14.09
C ILE A 25 -4.32 2.43 15.12
N PRO A 26 -5.60 2.53 14.73
CA PRO A 26 -6.69 2.48 15.72
C PRO A 26 -6.65 1.23 16.60
N ALA A 27 -6.42 0.06 16.02
CA ALA A 27 -6.36 -1.20 16.77
C ALA A 27 -5.17 -1.23 17.73
N LEU A 28 -4.01 -0.71 17.33
CA LEU A 28 -2.84 -0.58 18.21
C LEU A 28 -3.15 0.35 19.39
N LYS A 29 -3.79 1.48 19.15
CA LYS A 29 -4.19 2.43 20.19
C LYS A 29 -5.18 1.81 21.18
N PHE A 30 -6.07 0.93 20.72
CA PHE A 30 -6.99 0.17 21.56
C PHE A 30 -6.34 -1.07 22.20
N LYS A 31 -5.03 -1.24 22.08
CA LYS A 31 -4.26 -2.33 22.68
C LYS A 31 -4.66 -3.73 22.19
N LYS A 32 -5.19 -3.81 20.96
CA LYS A 32 -5.47 -5.12 20.34
C LYS A 32 -4.19 -5.85 19.93
N TYR A 33 -3.11 -5.09 19.73
CA TYR A 33 -1.77 -5.61 19.43
C TYR A 33 -0.73 -4.93 20.29
N ASP A 34 0.44 -5.55 20.39
CA ASP A 34 1.62 -4.95 21.00
C ASP A 34 2.41 -4.12 19.99
N ALA A 35 2.40 -4.52 18.72
CA ALA A 35 3.13 -3.84 17.66
C ALA A 35 2.50 -4.12 16.29
N VAL A 36 2.82 -3.25 15.33
CA VAL A 36 2.39 -3.38 13.93
C VAL A 36 3.64 -3.39 13.04
N ILE A 37 3.68 -4.33 12.08
CA ILE A 37 4.67 -4.36 11.01
C ILE A 37 3.93 -4.51 9.68
N SER A 38 3.97 -3.49 8.81
CA SER A 38 3.18 -3.49 7.58
C SER A 38 3.76 -2.57 6.49
N GLY A 39 5.06 -2.30 6.51
CA GLY A 39 5.65 -1.36 5.56
C GLY A 39 5.05 0.04 5.66
N MET A 40 4.64 0.44 6.84
CA MET A 40 3.96 1.72 7.08
C MET A 40 4.97 2.86 7.07
N ASP A 41 4.73 3.87 6.25
CA ASP A 41 5.57 5.06 6.20
C ASP A 41 5.45 5.88 7.47
N ILE A 42 6.59 6.38 7.96
CA ILE A 42 6.64 7.28 9.10
C ILE A 42 6.21 8.68 8.62
N THR A 43 5.11 9.19 9.18
CA THR A 43 4.61 10.52 8.87
C THR A 43 4.43 11.33 10.15
N PRO A 44 4.46 12.69 10.07
CA PRO A 44 4.20 13.51 11.25
C PRO A 44 2.84 13.25 11.90
N GLU A 45 1.80 13.06 11.10
CA GLU A 45 0.45 12.76 11.61
C GLU A 45 0.42 11.43 12.36
N ARG A 46 1.05 10.39 11.80
CA ARG A 46 1.12 9.08 12.45
C ARG A 46 1.97 9.09 13.70
N SER A 47 3.09 9.84 13.68
CA SER A 47 4.01 9.94 14.82
C SER A 47 3.39 10.63 16.03
N LYS A 48 2.32 11.41 15.82
CA LYS A 48 1.54 11.99 16.92
C LYS A 48 0.66 10.96 17.64
N GLN A 49 0.36 9.86 16.99
CA GLN A 49 -0.56 8.85 17.49
C GLN A 49 0.14 7.62 18.05
N VAL A 50 1.26 7.22 17.44
CA VAL A 50 2.01 6.01 17.78
C VAL A 50 3.51 6.29 17.67
N ALA A 51 4.30 5.49 18.39
CA ALA A 51 5.76 5.53 18.27
C ALA A 51 6.23 4.61 17.13
N PHE A 52 7.27 5.02 16.42
CA PHE A 52 7.88 4.24 15.36
C PHE A 52 9.26 3.76 15.76
N THR A 53 9.65 2.59 15.23
CA THR A 53 11.04 2.14 15.26
C THR A 53 11.87 2.93 14.25
N ASP A 54 13.17 2.68 14.18
CA ASP A 54 13.98 3.13 13.07
C ASP A 54 13.47 2.54 11.76
N PRO A 55 13.60 3.24 10.62
CA PRO A 55 13.20 2.68 9.33
C PRO A 55 13.97 1.39 9.00
N TYR A 56 13.26 0.38 8.50
CA TYR A 56 13.87 -0.90 8.12
C TYR A 56 13.81 -1.17 6.62
N TYR A 57 13.08 -0.37 5.85
CA TYR A 57 12.90 -0.55 4.41
C TYR A 57 12.57 0.79 3.75
N ALA A 58 13.20 1.07 2.61
CA ALA A 58 12.90 2.27 1.83
C ALA A 58 11.76 1.96 0.85
N ASN A 59 10.67 2.73 0.96
CA ASN A 59 9.52 2.62 0.08
C ASN A 59 9.58 3.63 -1.05
N SER A 60 9.15 3.19 -2.23
CA SER A 60 8.77 4.04 -3.34
C SER A 60 7.46 3.50 -3.92
N ALA A 61 6.84 4.24 -4.83
CA ALA A 61 5.53 3.89 -5.35
C ALA A 61 5.52 3.84 -6.86
N LEU A 62 4.72 2.93 -7.41
CA LEU A 62 4.51 2.77 -8.84
C LEU A 62 3.02 2.63 -9.14
N VAL A 63 2.65 2.97 -10.37
CA VAL A 63 1.34 2.63 -10.91
C VAL A 63 1.45 1.36 -11.72
N ILE A 64 0.60 0.38 -11.43
CA ILE A 64 0.44 -0.83 -12.21
C ILE A 64 -0.83 -0.70 -13.07
N ALA A 65 -0.73 -1.04 -14.34
CA ALA A 65 -1.83 -0.95 -15.29
C ALA A 65 -1.69 -2.06 -16.33
N LYS A 66 -2.62 -2.13 -17.27
CA LYS A 66 -2.42 -2.97 -18.46
C LYS A 66 -1.15 -2.51 -19.18
N LYS A 67 -0.41 -3.46 -19.71
CA LYS A 67 0.88 -3.20 -20.31
C LYS A 67 0.77 -2.10 -21.39
N ASP A 68 1.70 -1.14 -21.34
CA ASP A 68 1.80 -0.01 -22.26
C ASP A 68 0.59 0.95 -22.27
N ALA A 69 -0.25 0.92 -21.21
CA ALA A 69 -1.42 1.80 -21.14
C ALA A 69 -1.04 3.26 -20.82
N PHE A 70 -0.04 3.46 -19.94
CA PHE A 70 0.37 4.79 -19.48
C PHE A 70 1.89 4.90 -19.42
N HIS A 71 2.41 6.12 -19.64
CA HIS A 71 3.84 6.40 -19.61
C HIS A 71 4.23 7.48 -18.59
N SER A 72 3.26 8.24 -18.08
CA SER A 72 3.50 9.29 -17.07
C SER A 72 2.25 9.55 -16.26
N PHE A 73 2.38 10.32 -15.15
CA PHE A 73 1.23 10.75 -14.37
C PHE A 73 0.25 11.62 -15.16
N ASP A 74 0.73 12.36 -16.15
CA ASP A 74 -0.14 13.17 -16.99
C ASP A 74 -1.15 12.33 -17.78
N ASP A 75 -0.77 11.10 -18.14
CA ASP A 75 -1.66 10.17 -18.85
C ASP A 75 -2.79 9.64 -17.94
N LEU A 76 -2.68 9.82 -16.63
CA LEU A 76 -3.66 9.34 -15.66
C LEU A 76 -4.82 10.31 -15.43
N LYS A 77 -4.76 11.50 -16.01
CA LYS A 77 -5.81 12.52 -15.84
C LYS A 77 -7.18 11.96 -16.24
N GLY A 78 -8.14 12.05 -15.31
CA GLY A 78 -9.49 11.52 -15.53
C GLY A 78 -9.60 10.00 -15.48
N LYS A 79 -8.50 9.29 -15.23
CA LYS A 79 -8.50 7.83 -15.10
C LYS A 79 -8.82 7.41 -13.66
N ARG A 80 -9.33 6.19 -13.52
CA ARG A 80 -9.69 5.61 -12.22
C ARG A 80 -8.49 4.83 -11.70
N ILE A 81 -7.90 5.31 -10.62
CA ILE A 81 -6.71 4.69 -10.01
C ILE A 81 -7.08 4.17 -8.62
N GLY A 82 -6.91 2.87 -8.43
CA GLY A 82 -7.15 2.21 -7.15
C GLY A 82 -5.94 2.30 -6.24
N MET A 83 -6.17 2.36 -4.94
CA MET A 83 -5.14 2.25 -3.91
C MET A 83 -5.73 1.68 -2.64
N GLU A 84 -4.87 1.23 -1.74
CA GLU A 84 -5.32 0.77 -0.43
C GLU A 84 -5.70 1.96 0.45
N ASN A 85 -6.84 1.85 1.11
CA ASN A 85 -7.38 2.94 1.93
C ASN A 85 -6.47 3.27 3.12
N GLY A 86 -6.33 4.55 3.43
CA GLY A 86 -5.54 5.03 4.56
C GLY A 86 -4.04 5.09 4.33
N THR A 87 -3.57 4.89 3.10
CA THR A 87 -2.15 4.93 2.75
C THR A 87 -1.67 6.33 2.39
N THR A 88 -0.34 6.53 2.43
CA THR A 88 0.29 7.74 1.91
C THR A 88 0.08 7.90 0.41
N HIS A 89 -0.11 6.80 -0.32
CA HIS A 89 -0.42 6.81 -1.76
C HIS A 89 -1.75 7.50 -2.03
N GLN A 90 -2.78 7.19 -1.24
CA GLN A 90 -4.08 7.85 -1.34
C GLN A 90 -3.95 9.36 -1.11
N LYS A 91 -3.26 9.75 -0.05
CA LYS A 91 -3.04 11.17 0.27
C LYS A 91 -2.26 11.88 -0.84
N TYR A 92 -1.22 11.25 -1.36
CA TYR A 92 -0.41 11.81 -2.44
C TYR A 92 -1.25 12.11 -3.68
N LEU A 93 -2.07 11.16 -4.11
CA LEU A 93 -2.93 11.39 -5.27
C LEU A 93 -3.97 12.49 -5.02
N GLN A 94 -4.58 12.50 -3.85
CA GLN A 94 -5.58 13.52 -3.51
C GLN A 94 -4.98 14.93 -3.44
N ASP A 95 -3.76 15.05 -2.91
CA ASP A 95 -3.10 16.34 -2.71
C ASP A 95 -2.38 16.86 -3.97
N LYS A 96 -1.72 15.96 -4.71
CA LYS A 96 -0.84 16.33 -5.83
C LYS A 96 -1.46 16.11 -7.20
N HIS A 97 -2.40 15.19 -7.31
CA HIS A 97 -3.05 14.82 -8.56
C HIS A 97 -4.57 14.73 -8.41
N PRO A 98 -5.25 15.84 -8.03
CA PRO A 98 -6.71 15.81 -7.83
C PRO A 98 -7.49 15.53 -9.10
N GLU A 99 -6.87 15.66 -10.27
CA GLU A 99 -7.46 15.31 -11.58
C GLU A 99 -7.61 13.80 -11.79
N VAL A 100 -6.93 12.98 -10.98
CA VAL A 100 -7.05 11.52 -11.02
C VAL A 100 -8.27 11.09 -10.18
N LYS A 101 -9.08 10.19 -10.71
CA LYS A 101 -10.22 9.62 -9.97
C LYS A 101 -9.69 8.49 -9.07
N THR A 102 -9.67 8.74 -7.77
CA THR A 102 -9.16 7.76 -6.81
C THR A 102 -10.26 6.81 -6.35
N VAL A 103 -9.92 5.52 -6.26
CA VAL A 103 -10.83 4.47 -5.76
C VAL A 103 -10.12 3.74 -4.63
N ALA A 104 -10.62 3.86 -3.41
CA ALA A 104 -10.03 3.25 -2.24
C ALA A 104 -10.52 1.81 -2.05
N TYR A 105 -9.62 0.91 -1.71
CA TYR A 105 -9.90 -0.51 -1.48
C TYR A 105 -9.41 -0.93 -0.09
N ASP A 106 -10.06 -1.94 0.48
CA ASP A 106 -9.63 -2.53 1.75
C ASP A 106 -8.34 -3.32 1.60
N SER A 107 -8.08 -3.83 0.39
CA SER A 107 -6.87 -4.59 0.09
C SER A 107 -6.44 -4.37 -1.35
N TYR A 108 -5.14 -4.53 -1.60
CA TYR A 108 -4.60 -4.49 -2.95
C TYR A 108 -5.12 -5.63 -3.83
N GLN A 109 -5.40 -6.80 -3.25
CA GLN A 109 -5.95 -7.94 -3.99
C GLN A 109 -7.28 -7.56 -4.66
N ASN A 110 -8.16 -6.86 -3.96
CA ASN A 110 -9.42 -6.40 -4.52
C ASN A 110 -9.21 -5.37 -5.63
N ALA A 111 -8.23 -4.47 -5.46
CA ALA A 111 -7.88 -3.50 -6.48
C ALA A 111 -7.38 -4.18 -7.77
N ILE A 112 -6.52 -5.18 -7.65
CA ILE A 112 -5.99 -5.94 -8.79
C ILE A 112 -7.10 -6.69 -9.52
N ILE A 113 -8.06 -7.28 -8.80
CA ILE A 113 -9.21 -7.95 -9.41
C ILE A 113 -10.00 -6.96 -10.27
N ASP A 114 -10.29 -5.78 -9.75
CA ASP A 114 -11.02 -4.75 -10.49
C ASP A 114 -10.22 -4.21 -11.68
N LEU A 115 -8.90 -4.11 -11.55
CA LEU A 115 -8.02 -3.75 -12.67
C LEU A 115 -8.10 -4.78 -13.81
N LYS A 116 -8.02 -6.06 -13.48
CA LYS A 116 -8.14 -7.15 -14.47
C LYS A 116 -9.49 -7.17 -15.15
N ASN A 117 -10.54 -6.83 -14.42
CA ASN A 117 -11.91 -6.79 -14.95
C ASN A 117 -12.24 -5.48 -15.68
N GLY A 118 -11.31 -4.54 -15.77
CA GLY A 118 -11.51 -3.27 -16.46
C GLY A 118 -12.36 -2.24 -15.72
N ARG A 119 -12.62 -2.46 -14.42
CA ARG A 119 -13.41 -1.52 -13.60
C ARG A 119 -12.62 -0.29 -13.21
N ILE A 120 -11.31 -0.42 -13.07
CA ILE A 120 -10.36 0.68 -12.86
C ILE A 120 -9.25 0.60 -13.91
N ASP A 121 -8.53 1.70 -14.07
CA ASP A 121 -7.52 1.84 -15.13
C ASP A 121 -6.10 1.55 -14.63
N GLY A 122 -5.86 1.65 -13.33
CA GLY A 122 -4.58 1.35 -12.73
C GLY A 122 -4.67 1.23 -11.21
N VAL A 123 -3.58 0.76 -10.59
CA VAL A 123 -3.43 0.65 -9.14
C VAL A 123 -2.11 1.31 -8.74
N PHE A 124 -2.15 2.16 -7.73
CA PHE A 124 -0.98 2.83 -7.18
C PHE A 124 -0.59 2.18 -5.86
N GLY A 125 0.62 1.68 -5.77
CA GLY A 125 1.08 0.97 -4.59
C GLY A 125 2.58 0.99 -4.42
N ASP A 126 3.06 0.40 -3.33
CA ASP A 126 4.48 0.25 -3.04
C ASP A 126 5.19 -0.56 -4.12
N THR A 127 6.38 -0.12 -4.50
CA THR A 127 7.18 -0.77 -5.54
C THR A 127 7.38 -2.27 -5.27
N ALA A 128 7.65 -2.64 -4.03
CA ALA A 128 7.85 -4.04 -3.66
C ALA A 128 6.59 -4.89 -3.89
N VAL A 129 5.42 -4.37 -3.53
CA VAL A 129 4.12 -5.03 -3.73
C VAL A 129 3.78 -5.13 -5.21
N VAL A 130 3.96 -4.03 -5.94
CA VAL A 130 3.71 -3.97 -7.39
C VAL A 130 4.59 -4.98 -8.13
N ASN A 131 5.87 -5.04 -7.81
CA ASN A 131 6.79 -5.98 -8.45
C ASN A 131 6.40 -7.44 -8.23
N GLU A 132 5.88 -7.76 -7.05
CA GLU A 132 5.41 -9.11 -6.75
C GLU A 132 4.21 -9.48 -7.62
N TRP A 133 3.26 -8.57 -7.81
CA TRP A 133 2.12 -8.80 -8.69
C TRP A 133 2.49 -8.89 -10.16
N LEU A 134 3.46 -8.11 -10.62
CA LEU A 134 3.92 -8.18 -12.00
C LEU A 134 4.49 -9.56 -12.35
N LYS A 135 5.09 -10.25 -11.39
CA LYS A 135 5.60 -11.62 -11.60
C LYS A 135 4.50 -12.63 -11.92
N THR A 136 3.33 -12.46 -11.32
CA THR A 136 2.20 -13.39 -11.47
C THR A 136 1.14 -12.90 -12.45
N ASN A 137 1.26 -11.69 -12.98
CA ASN A 137 0.29 -11.08 -13.89
C ASN A 137 1.01 -10.47 -15.11
N PRO A 138 1.47 -11.30 -16.07
CA PRO A 138 2.30 -10.82 -17.18
C PRO A 138 1.58 -9.84 -18.12
N GLN A 139 0.24 -9.79 -18.08
CA GLN A 139 -0.55 -8.82 -18.85
C GLN A 139 -0.50 -7.40 -18.28
N LEU A 140 0.04 -7.21 -17.07
CA LEU A 140 0.17 -5.93 -16.41
C LEU A 140 1.61 -5.42 -16.51
N GLY A 141 1.79 -4.12 -16.44
CA GLY A 141 3.08 -3.46 -16.45
C GLY A 141 3.12 -2.25 -15.54
N ALA A 142 4.33 -1.84 -15.15
CA ALA A 142 4.53 -0.59 -14.41
C ALA A 142 4.42 0.60 -15.37
N ALA A 143 3.74 1.62 -14.91
CA ALA A 143 3.61 2.88 -15.66
C ALA A 143 4.52 3.94 -15.08
#